data_0abd7f2e4c3e3fdadd392c224428552e
#
_entry.id   0abd7f2e4c3e3fdadd392c224428552e
#
_cell.length_a   1.000
_cell.length_b   1.000
_cell.length_c   1.000
_cell.angle_alpha   90.00
_cell.angle_beta   90.00
_cell.angle_gamma   90.00
#
_symmetry.space_group_name_H-M   'P 1'
#
loop_
_entity.id
_entity.type
_entity.pdbx_description
1 polymer ?
#
loop_
_entity_poly.entity_id
_entity_poly.type
_entity_poly.pdbx_seq_one_letter_code
_entity_poly.pdbx_strand_id
1 'polypeptide(L)' 'MSKQIIIYSSYNCGYCDLAKKLLDQKQIKYQEINIQDDPSQRDIMLERANGKRTVPQIYFKNLHIGGFEELKKLDVSGK' A
#
# COMPACT_ATOMS: atom_id res chain seq x y z
N MET A 1 -0.87 2.41 19.45
CA MET A 1 -1.28 3.37 18.41
C MET A 1 -1.59 2.62 17.14
N SER A 2 -2.72 2.88 16.54
CA SER A 2 -3.07 2.23 15.28
C SER A 2 -2.25 2.81 14.14
N LYS A 3 -1.91 1.93 13.21
CA LYS A 3 -1.21 2.36 12.00
C LYS A 3 -2.23 2.86 11.00
N GLN A 4 -1.99 4.06 10.48
CA GLN A 4 -2.93 4.70 9.58
C GLN A 4 -2.69 4.33 8.13
N ILE A 5 -1.46 3.94 7.81
CA ILE A 5 -1.10 3.52 6.45
C ILE A 5 -1.20 2.00 6.37
N ILE A 6 -1.92 1.52 5.37
CA ILE A 6 -2.04 0.10 5.08
C ILE A 6 -1.57 -0.12 3.66
N ILE A 7 -0.67 -1.09 3.48
CA ILE A 7 -0.19 -1.46 2.17
C ILE A 7 -0.52 -2.92 1.89
N TYR A 8 -1.25 -3.16 0.81
CA TYR A 8 -1.48 -4.51 0.32
C TYR A 8 -0.37 -4.85 -0.65
N SER A 9 0.29 -5.99 -0.42
CA SER A 9 1.46 -6.38 -1.17
C SER A 9 1.39 -7.86 -1.54
N SER A 10 2.39 -8.32 -2.31
CA SER A 10 2.56 -9.73 -2.61
C SER A 10 4.05 -10.03 -2.70
N TYR A 11 4.38 -11.32 -2.76
CA TYR A 11 5.77 -11.73 -2.94
C TYR A 11 6.22 -11.35 -4.35
N ASN A 12 7.53 -11.16 -4.51
CA ASN A 12 8.14 -10.84 -5.80
C ASN A 12 7.54 -9.59 -6.44
N CYS A 13 7.26 -8.60 -5.63
CA CYS A 13 6.71 -7.34 -6.10
C CYS A 13 7.73 -6.23 -5.86
N GLY A 14 8.40 -5.82 -6.93
CA GLY A 14 9.41 -4.77 -6.82
C GLY A 14 8.84 -3.44 -6.40
N TYR A 15 7.67 -3.09 -6.92
CA TYR A 15 7.03 -1.83 -6.54
C TYR A 15 6.54 -1.84 -5.10
N CYS A 16 6.15 -3.00 -4.60
CA CYS A 16 5.80 -3.12 -3.19
C CYS A 16 7.01 -2.83 -2.30
N ASP A 17 8.16 -3.37 -2.69
CA ASP A 17 9.40 -3.14 -1.95
C ASP A 17 9.78 -1.66 -1.99
N LEU A 18 9.62 -1.03 -3.16
CA LEU A 18 9.93 0.39 -3.30
C LEU A 18 9.01 1.25 -2.43
N ALA A 19 7.73 0.89 -2.39
CA ALA A 19 6.76 1.62 -1.57
C ALA A 19 7.11 1.51 -0.09
N LYS A 20 7.44 0.29 0.36
CA LYS A 20 7.83 0.08 1.75
C LYS A 20 9.10 0.83 2.09
N LYS A 21 10.06 0.84 1.18
CA LYS A 21 11.30 1.56 1.36
C LYS A 21 11.06 3.06 1.51
N LEU A 22 10.18 3.61 0.68
CA LEU A 22 9.85 5.02 0.75
C LEU A 22 9.23 5.37 2.09
N LEU A 23 8.30 4.55 2.57
CA LEU A 23 7.68 4.77 3.87
C LEU A 23 8.71 4.68 4.99
N ASP A 24 9.63 3.72 4.89
CA ASP A 24 10.69 3.57 5.89
C ASP A 24 11.61 4.78 5.91
N GLN A 25 11.97 5.30 4.75
CA GLN A 25 12.82 6.49 4.67
C GLN A 25 12.17 7.71 5.30
N LYS A 26 10.87 7.79 5.22
CA LYS A 26 10.10 8.88 5.82
C LYS A 26 9.76 8.61 7.27
N GLN A 27 10.15 7.45 7.79
CA GLN A 27 9.85 7.04 9.16
C GLN A 27 8.35 6.99 9.42
N ILE A 28 7.61 6.62 8.40
CA ILE A 28 6.16 6.46 8.49
C ILE A 28 5.86 4.99 8.77
N LYS A 29 5.14 4.74 9.84
CA LYS A 29 4.76 3.38 10.19
C LYS A 29 3.57 2.96 9.36
N TYR A 30 3.55 1.69 8.96
CA TYR A 30 2.49 1.15 8.14
C TYR A 30 2.20 -0.28 8.53
N GLN A 31 1.03 -0.77 8.15
CA GLN A 31 0.67 -2.17 8.26
C GLN A 31 0.74 -2.79 6.89
N GLU A 32 1.47 -3.88 6.77
CA GLU A 32 1.57 -4.61 5.51
C GLU A 32 0.64 -5.82 5.55
N ILE A 33 -0.16 -5.98 4.51
CA ILE A 33 -1.02 -7.15 4.34
C ILE A 33 -0.61 -7.82 3.05
N ASN A 34 -0.02 -9.02 3.16
CA ASN A 34 0.39 -9.78 1.99
C ASN A 34 -0.78 -10.62 1.52
N ILE A 35 -1.27 -10.33 0.32
CA ILE A 35 -2.47 -10.99 -0.20
C ILE A 35 -2.22 -12.44 -0.61
N GLN A 36 -0.98 -12.85 -0.71
CA GLN A 36 -0.66 -14.25 -0.96
C GLN A 36 -0.65 -15.06 0.33
N ASP A 37 -0.31 -14.44 1.45
CA ASP A 37 -0.39 -15.09 2.75
C ASP A 37 -1.83 -15.22 3.23
N ASP A 38 -2.66 -14.27 2.84
CA ASP A 38 -4.07 -14.26 3.24
C ASP A 38 -4.94 -13.94 2.02
N PRO A 39 -5.33 -14.97 1.27
CA PRO A 39 -6.10 -14.74 0.03
C PRO A 39 -7.43 -14.03 0.23
N SER A 40 -8.03 -14.13 1.41
CA SER A 40 -9.28 -13.42 1.66
C SER A 40 -9.09 -11.91 1.62
N GLN A 41 -7.90 -11.44 1.93
CA GLN A 41 -7.59 -10.01 1.89
C GLN A 41 -7.51 -9.49 0.46
N ARG A 42 -7.26 -10.38 -0.49
CA ARG A 42 -7.23 -9.99 -1.89
C ARG A 42 -8.60 -9.50 -2.36
N ASP A 43 -9.65 -10.20 -1.95
CA ASP A 43 -11.01 -9.79 -2.29
C ASP A 43 -11.35 -8.44 -1.67
N ILE A 44 -10.93 -8.24 -0.42
CA ILE A 44 -11.12 -6.97 0.26
C ILE A 44 -10.36 -5.87 -0.47
N MET A 45 -9.14 -6.15 -0.88
CA MET A 45 -8.33 -5.19 -1.62
C MET A 45 -9.01 -4.80 -2.94
N LEU A 46 -9.52 -5.78 -3.68
CA LEU A 46 -10.18 -5.50 -4.94
C LEU A 46 -11.38 -4.59 -4.76
N GLU A 47 -12.15 -4.84 -3.73
CA GLU A 47 -13.31 -4.02 -3.43
C GLU A 47 -12.92 -2.59 -3.08
N ARG A 48 -11.92 -2.45 -2.20
CA ARG A 48 -11.47 -1.14 -1.74
C ARG A 48 -10.72 -0.35 -2.82
N ALA A 49 -10.12 -1.05 -3.75
CA ALA A 49 -9.33 -0.43 -4.83
C ALA A 49 -10.13 -0.28 -6.12
N ASN A 50 -11.45 -0.39 -6.04
CA ASN A 50 -12.35 -0.24 -7.20
C ASN A 50 -12.01 -1.24 -8.30
N GLY A 51 -11.69 -2.47 -7.91
CA GLY A 51 -11.43 -3.55 -8.85
C GLY A 51 -10.01 -3.63 -9.38
N LYS A 52 -9.12 -2.76 -8.93
CA LYS A 52 -7.73 -2.85 -9.35
C LYS A 52 -7.07 -4.07 -8.73
N ARG A 53 -6.40 -4.85 -9.55
CA ARG A 53 -5.78 -6.11 -9.14
C ARG A 53 -4.29 -6.00 -8.88
N THR A 54 -3.72 -4.85 -9.18
CA THR A 54 -2.28 -4.66 -9.04
C THR A 54 -1.90 -4.39 -7.60
N VAL A 55 -0.67 -4.73 -7.25
CA VAL A 55 -0.07 -4.37 -5.99
C VAL A 55 1.15 -3.54 -6.28
N PRO A 56 1.54 -2.64 -5.39
CA PRO A 56 0.92 -2.38 -4.09
C PRO A 56 -0.36 -1.58 -4.21
N GLN A 57 -1.24 -1.72 -3.23
CA GLN A 57 -2.40 -0.83 -3.06
C GLN A 57 -2.29 -0.23 -1.67
N ILE A 58 -2.25 1.07 -1.60
CA ILE A 58 -1.91 1.79 -0.38
C ILE A 58 -3.09 2.65 0.07
N TYR A 59 -3.35 2.62 1.37
CA TYR A 59 -4.46 3.37 1.96
C TYR A 59 -3.96 4.19 3.13
N PHE A 60 -4.53 5.38 3.27
CA PHE A 60 -4.38 6.19 4.48
C PHE A 60 -5.74 6.23 5.14
N LYS A 61 -5.88 5.50 6.25
CA LYS A 61 -7.20 5.27 6.87
C LYS A 61 -8.11 4.62 5.83
N ASN A 62 -9.20 5.27 5.46
CA ASN A 62 -10.13 4.75 4.45
C ASN A 62 -9.91 5.36 3.08
N LEU A 63 -8.90 6.21 2.93
CA LEU A 63 -8.61 6.87 1.67
C LEU A 63 -7.67 6.02 0.83
N HIS A 64 -8.11 5.68 -0.37
CA HIS A 64 -7.29 4.93 -1.30
C HIS A 64 -6.27 5.86 -1.94
N ILE A 65 -4.99 5.66 -1.59
CA ILE A 65 -3.92 6.45 -2.19
C ILE A 65 -3.61 5.95 -3.59
N GLY A 66 -3.51 4.64 -3.74
CA GLY A 66 -3.17 4.02 -5.01
C GLY A 66 -1.95 3.13 -4.87
N GLY A 67 -1.13 3.09 -5.92
CA GLY A 67 0.08 2.29 -5.92
C GLY A 67 1.31 3.12 -5.58
N PHE A 68 2.48 2.59 -5.96
CA PHE A 68 3.74 3.26 -5.67
C PHE A 68 3.82 4.63 -6.35
N GLU A 69 3.35 4.73 -7.58
CA GLU A 69 3.42 5.99 -8.31
C GLU A 69 2.66 7.10 -7.59
N GLU A 70 1.48 6.77 -7.11
CA GLU A 70 0.66 7.75 -6.39
C GLU A 70 1.29 8.12 -5.05
N LEU A 71 1.87 7.16 -4.37
CA LEU A 71 2.57 7.41 -3.11
C LEU A 71 3.76 8.35 -3.35
N LYS A 72 4.50 8.09 -4.41
CA LYS A 72 5.65 8.91 -4.78
C LYS A 72 5.24 10.34 -5.08
N LYS A 73 4.12 10.52 -5.75
CA LYS A 73 3.61 11.86 -6.05
C LYS A 73 3.30 12.65 -4.79
N LEU A 74 2.74 11.98 -3.79
CA LEU A 74 2.49 12.64 -2.52
C LEU A 74 3.78 13.08 -1.85
N ASP A 75 4.81 12.26 -1.94
CA ASP A 75 6.12 12.60 -1.38
C ASP A 75 6.72 13.79 -2.09
N VAL A 76 6.66 13.81 -3.41
CA VAL A 76 7.22 14.89 -4.21
C VAL A 76 6.52 16.20 -3.93
N SER A 77 5.23 16.16 -3.61
CA SER A 77 4.50 17.39 -3.30
C SER A 77 4.83 17.96 -1.93
N GLY A 78 5.71 17.31 -1.20
CA GLY A 78 6.22 17.85 0.07
C GLY A 78 5.38 17.53 1.28
N LYS A 79 4.53 16.54 1.18
CA LYS A 79 3.63 16.21 2.28
C LYS A 79 4.01 14.95 3.01
#